data_d98b5c8bc3cddf8617a074a92259b70b
#
_entry.id   d98b5c8bc3cddf8617a074a92259b70b
#
_cell.length_a   1.000
_cell.length_b   1.000
_cell.length_c   1.000
_cell.angle_alpha   90.00
_cell.angle_beta   90.00
_cell.angle_gamma   90.00
#
_symmetry.space_group_name_H-M   'P 1'
#
loop_
_entity.id
_entity.type
_entity.pdbx_description
1 polymer ?
#
loop_
_entity_poly.entity_id
_entity_poly.type
_entity_poly.pdbx_seq_one_letter_code
_entity_poly.pdbx_strand_id
1 'polypeptide(L)'
;MTEAAFVSFVKGHLRRASRWWKPISDTLKNARLQRGLYRCNVCKQEVTASILIDKKRVKNIMVDHINPVVDPTTGFSGWDDFINNLFCEPENLQAICYHCHNEKTKNERNLAKEAKDKRKNNEPSI
;
A
#
# COMPACT_ATOMS: atom_id res chain seq x y z
N MET A 1 -13.68 21.67 -11.55
CA MET A 1 -12.81 20.69 -10.85
C MET A 1 -11.38 20.88 -11.32
N THR A 2 -10.43 20.97 -10.39
CA THR A 2 -9.02 21.05 -10.75
C THR A 2 -8.49 19.72 -11.25
N GLU A 3 -7.38 19.74 -11.98
CA GLU A 3 -6.73 18.51 -12.44
C GLU A 3 -6.32 17.62 -11.25
N ALA A 4 -5.77 18.20 -10.21
CA ALA A 4 -5.39 17.46 -9.00
C ALA A 4 -6.59 16.78 -8.33
N ALA A 5 -7.73 17.46 -8.26
CA ALA A 5 -8.96 16.88 -7.70
C ALA A 5 -9.49 15.74 -8.57
N PHE A 6 -9.41 15.88 -9.90
CA PHE A 6 -9.80 14.82 -10.84
C PHE A 6 -8.90 13.59 -10.67
N VAL A 7 -7.59 13.77 -10.63
CA VAL A 7 -6.64 12.67 -10.44
C VAL A 7 -6.91 11.94 -9.13
N SER A 8 -7.11 12.68 -8.04
CA SER A 8 -7.42 12.10 -6.73
C SER A 8 -8.73 11.30 -6.74
N PHE A 9 -9.75 11.83 -7.41
CA PHE A 9 -11.05 11.17 -7.54
C PHE A 9 -10.93 9.83 -8.28
N VAL A 10 -10.26 9.83 -9.43
CA VAL A 10 -10.09 8.61 -10.24
C VAL A 10 -9.21 7.59 -9.51
N LYS A 11 -8.12 8.02 -8.88
CA LYS A 11 -7.26 7.11 -8.08
C LYS A 11 -8.07 6.41 -6.99
N GLY A 12 -8.93 7.15 -6.29
CA GLY A 12 -9.78 6.58 -5.24
C GLY A 12 -10.72 5.50 -5.76
N HIS A 13 -11.34 5.72 -6.92
CA HIS A 13 -12.22 4.74 -7.55
C HIS A 13 -11.45 3.51 -8.02
N LEU A 14 -10.29 3.68 -8.63
CA LEU A 14 -9.45 2.56 -9.07
C LEU A 14 -8.97 1.73 -7.88
N ARG A 15 -8.58 2.37 -6.77
CA ARG A 15 -8.17 1.65 -5.55
C ARG A 15 -9.32 0.81 -4.97
N ARG A 16 -10.54 1.32 -4.99
CA ARG A 16 -11.71 0.55 -4.56
C ARG A 16 -11.96 -0.64 -5.47
N ALA A 17 -11.86 -0.43 -6.78
CA ALA A 17 -12.02 -1.51 -7.77
C ALA A 17 -10.96 -2.60 -7.62
N SER A 18 -9.74 -2.24 -7.21
CA SER A 18 -8.63 -3.20 -7.06
C SER A 18 -8.88 -4.25 -5.99
N ARG A 19 -9.81 -4.01 -5.07
CA ARG A 19 -10.20 -5.03 -4.05
C ARG A 19 -10.71 -6.32 -4.69
N TRP A 20 -11.23 -6.24 -5.91
CA TRP A 20 -11.77 -7.37 -6.66
C TRP A 20 -10.74 -8.02 -7.59
N TRP A 21 -9.53 -7.49 -7.61
CA TRP A 21 -8.42 -8.04 -8.38
C TRP A 21 -8.02 -9.40 -7.83
N LYS A 22 -8.13 -10.45 -8.66
CA LYS A 22 -7.94 -11.85 -8.22
C LYS A 22 -6.61 -12.10 -7.53
N PRO A 23 -5.45 -11.62 -8.02
CA PRO A 23 -4.18 -11.83 -7.33
C PRO A 23 -4.16 -11.34 -5.88
N ILE A 24 -4.91 -10.29 -5.54
CA ILE A 24 -5.02 -9.81 -4.14
C ILE A 24 -5.71 -10.85 -3.27
N SER A 25 -6.86 -11.35 -3.74
CA SER A 25 -7.59 -12.40 -3.03
C SER A 25 -6.74 -13.68 -2.89
N ASP A 26 -6.05 -14.07 -3.94
CA ASP A 26 -5.20 -15.28 -3.94
C ASP A 26 -4.02 -15.11 -2.97
N THR A 27 -3.40 -13.94 -2.91
CA THR A 27 -2.30 -13.66 -1.98
C THR A 27 -2.75 -13.84 -0.54
N LEU A 28 -3.94 -13.32 -0.20
CA LEU A 28 -4.49 -13.47 1.15
C LEU A 28 -4.78 -14.94 1.47
N LYS A 29 -5.39 -15.67 0.54
CA LYS A 29 -5.68 -17.10 0.72
C LYS A 29 -4.41 -17.91 0.92
N ASN A 30 -3.35 -17.61 0.18
CA ASN A 30 -2.08 -18.32 0.28
C ASN A 30 -1.35 -18.06 1.61
N ALA A 31 -1.61 -16.91 2.25
CA ALA A 31 -1.06 -16.59 3.56
C ALA A 31 -1.81 -17.26 4.71
N ARG A 32 -3.02 -17.77 4.46
CA ARG A 32 -3.86 -18.38 5.48
C ARG A 32 -3.31 -19.74 5.90
N LEU A 33 -3.11 -19.91 7.21
CA LEU A 33 -2.63 -21.17 7.80
C LEU A 33 -3.81 -22.05 8.25
N GLN A 34 -4.80 -21.43 8.86
CA GLN A 34 -6.06 -22.06 9.25
C GLN A 34 -7.07 -20.93 9.49
N ARG A 35 -8.31 -21.28 9.84
CA ARG A 35 -9.36 -20.28 10.07
C ARG A 35 -8.91 -19.26 11.10
N GLY A 36 -8.88 -17.99 10.68
CA GLY A 36 -8.53 -16.86 11.55
C GLY A 36 -7.04 -16.70 11.82
N LEU A 37 -6.17 -17.49 11.18
CA LEU A 37 -4.72 -17.43 11.39
C LEU A 37 -3.99 -17.31 10.06
N TYR A 38 -3.06 -16.36 9.99
CA TYR A 38 -2.30 -16.02 8.79
C TYR A 38 -0.83 -15.84 9.13
N ARG A 39 0.02 -15.94 8.11
CA ARG A 39 1.45 -15.65 8.26
C ARG A 39 1.79 -14.33 7.58
N CYS A 40 2.40 -13.41 8.35
CA CYS A 40 2.91 -12.16 7.78
C CYS A 40 4.16 -12.45 6.94
N ASN A 41 4.18 -11.92 5.71
CA ASN A 41 5.32 -12.12 4.81
C ASN A 41 6.58 -11.35 5.24
N VAL A 42 6.44 -10.31 6.03
CA VAL A 42 7.57 -9.46 6.46
C VAL A 42 8.19 -9.96 7.76
N CYS A 43 7.43 -10.05 8.85
CA CYS A 43 7.97 -10.51 10.14
C CYS A 43 7.94 -12.02 10.32
N LYS A 44 7.28 -12.76 9.40
CA LYS A 44 7.16 -14.23 9.41
C LYS A 44 6.41 -14.78 10.63
N GLN A 45 5.76 -13.94 11.40
CA GLN A 45 4.97 -14.36 12.57
C GLN A 45 3.58 -14.83 12.14
N GLU A 46 3.02 -15.73 12.93
CA GLU A 46 1.62 -16.11 12.80
C GLU A 46 0.77 -15.04 13.49
N VAL A 47 -0.23 -14.52 12.79
CA VAL A 47 -1.06 -13.43 13.27
C VAL A 47 -2.53 -13.77 13.10
N THR A 48 -3.36 -13.23 14.01
CA THR A 48 -4.82 -13.36 13.90
C THR A 48 -5.35 -12.44 12.80
N ALA A 49 -6.54 -12.74 12.29
CA ALA A 49 -7.18 -11.95 11.25
C ALA A 49 -7.50 -10.51 11.68
N SER A 50 -7.72 -10.30 12.99
CA SER A 50 -8.00 -8.99 13.55
C SER A 50 -7.41 -8.85 14.95
N ILE A 51 -7.14 -7.60 15.36
CA ILE A 51 -6.64 -7.25 16.69
C ILE A 51 -7.41 -6.05 17.24
N LEU A 52 -7.30 -5.84 18.56
CA LEU A 52 -7.85 -4.66 19.22
C LEU A 52 -6.78 -3.58 19.33
N ILE A 53 -7.07 -2.40 18.80
CA ILE A 53 -6.24 -1.21 18.96
C ILE A 53 -7.13 -0.12 19.56
N ASP A 54 -6.78 0.37 20.75
CA ASP A 54 -7.56 1.39 21.47
C ASP A 54 -9.04 1.02 21.58
N LYS A 55 -9.32 -0.24 21.97
CA LYS A 55 -10.67 -0.81 22.11
C LYS A 55 -11.45 -0.97 20.81
N LYS A 56 -10.83 -0.72 19.66
CA LYS A 56 -11.43 -0.92 18.34
C LYS A 56 -10.80 -2.13 17.65
N ARG A 57 -11.64 -2.94 17.01
CA ARG A 57 -11.18 -4.10 16.25
C ARG A 57 -10.75 -3.64 14.86
N VAL A 58 -9.50 -3.92 14.51
CA VAL A 58 -8.93 -3.59 13.20
C VAL A 58 -8.40 -4.84 12.52
N LYS A 59 -8.32 -4.80 11.20
CA LYS A 59 -7.70 -5.89 10.42
C LYS A 59 -6.24 -6.03 10.80
N ASN A 60 -5.80 -7.26 11.07
CA ASN A 60 -4.41 -7.56 11.39
C ASN A 60 -3.65 -8.26 10.26
N ILE A 61 -4.32 -8.55 9.16
CA ILE A 61 -3.68 -9.06 7.94
C ILE A 61 -4.31 -8.38 6.74
N MET A 62 -3.49 -7.93 5.83
CA MET A 62 -3.94 -7.23 4.62
C MET A 62 -2.97 -7.52 3.49
N VAL A 63 -3.41 -7.33 2.27
CA VAL A 63 -2.55 -7.46 1.10
C VAL A 63 -1.99 -6.09 0.75
N ASP A 64 -0.69 -6.04 0.56
CA ASP A 64 0.07 -4.82 0.31
C ASP A 64 0.90 -5.00 -0.96
N HIS A 65 1.12 -3.90 -1.68
CA HIS A 65 2.03 -3.87 -2.81
C HIS A 65 3.47 -3.75 -2.30
N ILE A 66 4.33 -4.72 -2.63
CA ILE A 66 5.74 -4.70 -2.20
C ILE A 66 6.40 -3.42 -2.71
N ASN A 67 6.25 -3.15 -4.00
CA ASN A 67 6.61 -1.86 -4.56
C ASN A 67 5.36 -0.98 -4.59
N PRO A 68 5.40 0.23 -4.02
CA PRO A 68 4.22 1.08 -3.96
C PRO A 68 3.62 1.36 -5.34
N VAL A 69 2.29 1.50 -5.38
CA VAL A 69 1.57 1.86 -6.62
C VAL A 69 2.07 3.19 -7.18
N VAL A 70 2.32 4.14 -6.27
CA VAL A 70 2.94 5.42 -6.60
C VAL A 70 4.28 5.49 -5.88
N ASP A 71 5.35 5.76 -6.63
CA ASP A 71 6.68 5.90 -6.05
C ASP A 71 6.68 7.09 -5.07
N PRO A 72 7.01 6.87 -3.77
CA PRO A 72 6.97 7.95 -2.79
C PRO A 72 7.98 9.06 -3.07
N THR A 73 9.04 8.79 -3.86
CA THR A 73 10.06 9.79 -4.19
C THR A 73 9.70 10.65 -5.39
N THR A 74 8.92 10.13 -6.35
CA THR A 74 8.59 10.83 -7.59
C THR A 74 7.12 11.24 -7.69
N GLY A 75 6.23 10.57 -6.95
CA GLY A 75 4.80 10.83 -7.02
C GLY A 75 4.13 10.23 -8.24
N PHE A 76 2.92 10.68 -8.52
CA PHE A 76 2.10 10.18 -9.62
C PHE A 76 2.76 10.47 -10.97
N SER A 77 3.00 9.41 -11.75
CA SER A 77 3.73 9.46 -13.03
C SER A 77 2.87 9.15 -14.26
N GLY A 78 1.55 9.12 -14.10
CA GLY A 78 0.61 8.88 -15.18
C GLY A 78 -0.30 7.68 -14.91
N TRP A 79 -1.35 7.57 -15.73
CA TRP A 79 -2.37 6.53 -15.56
C TRP A 79 -1.87 5.14 -15.92
N ASP A 80 -1.02 5.04 -16.94
CA ASP A 80 -0.48 3.74 -17.34
C ASP A 80 0.30 3.10 -16.20
N ASP A 81 1.21 3.86 -15.58
CA ASP A 81 2.00 3.38 -14.44
C ASP A 81 1.11 3.07 -13.25
N PHE A 82 0.15 3.94 -12.95
CA PHE A 82 -0.77 3.76 -11.82
C PHE A 82 -1.58 2.47 -11.97
N ILE A 83 -2.17 2.26 -13.14
CA ILE A 83 -3.00 1.08 -13.41
C ILE A 83 -2.16 -0.19 -13.40
N ASN A 84 -1.00 -0.19 -14.06
CA ASN A 84 -0.13 -1.35 -14.11
C ASN A 84 0.42 -1.72 -12.73
N ASN A 85 0.72 -0.74 -11.89
CA ASN A 85 1.23 -0.98 -10.55
C ASN A 85 0.13 -1.41 -9.57
N LEU A 86 -1.09 -0.88 -9.75
CA LEU A 86 -2.23 -1.22 -8.88
C LEU A 86 -2.76 -2.63 -9.17
N PHE A 87 -2.97 -2.95 -10.45
CA PHE A 87 -3.43 -4.26 -10.91
C PHE A 87 -2.22 -5.10 -11.33
N CYS A 88 -1.36 -5.36 -10.38
CA CYS A 88 -0.07 -6.00 -10.61
C CYS A 88 -0.15 -7.53 -10.52
N GLU A 89 0.94 -8.18 -10.89
CA GLU A 89 1.13 -9.62 -10.76
C GLU A 89 1.35 -10.01 -9.30
N PRO A 90 1.09 -11.29 -8.94
CA PRO A 90 1.22 -11.76 -7.54
C PRO A 90 2.60 -11.53 -6.93
N GLU A 91 3.65 -11.52 -7.73
CA GLU A 91 5.04 -11.33 -7.27
C GLU A 91 5.25 -9.98 -6.58
N ASN A 92 4.41 -8.99 -6.89
CA ASN A 92 4.47 -7.67 -6.25
C ASN A 92 3.48 -7.51 -5.10
N LEU A 93 2.81 -8.59 -4.68
CA LEU A 93 1.84 -8.57 -3.59
C LEU A 93 2.33 -9.39 -2.42
N GLN A 94 2.00 -8.97 -1.21
CA GLN A 94 2.31 -9.69 0.01
C GLN A 94 1.22 -9.52 1.04
N ALA A 95 1.01 -10.57 1.85
CA ALA A 95 0.17 -10.48 3.04
C ALA A 95 1.03 -9.96 4.19
N ILE A 96 0.58 -8.92 4.87
CA ILE A 96 1.37 -8.19 5.85
C ILE A 96 0.50 -7.87 7.07
N CYS A 97 1.07 -7.98 8.28
CA CYS A 97 0.33 -7.68 9.50
C CYS A 97 0.24 -6.17 9.75
N TYR A 98 -0.64 -5.79 10.67
CA TYR A 98 -0.91 -4.39 11.01
C TYR A 98 0.37 -3.62 11.35
N HIS A 99 1.21 -4.17 12.22
CA HIS A 99 2.45 -3.50 12.65
C HIS A 99 3.44 -3.31 11.51
N CYS A 100 3.66 -4.36 10.71
CA CYS A 100 4.57 -4.28 9.55
C CYS A 100 4.03 -3.31 8.50
N HIS A 101 2.72 -3.30 8.27
CA HIS A 101 2.09 -2.37 7.33
C HIS A 101 2.28 -0.92 7.77
N ASN A 102 2.10 -0.64 9.07
CA ASN A 102 2.28 0.70 9.61
C ASN A 102 3.74 1.16 9.50
N GLU A 103 4.71 0.27 9.77
CA GLU A 103 6.13 0.58 9.60
C GLU A 103 6.47 0.91 8.15
N LYS A 104 5.96 0.10 7.22
CA LYS A 104 6.16 0.32 5.78
C LYS A 104 5.57 1.66 5.35
N THR A 105 4.34 1.96 5.76
CA THR A 105 3.66 3.22 5.44
C THR A 105 4.43 4.42 5.99
N LYS A 106 4.93 4.31 7.22
CA LYS A 106 5.74 5.35 7.86
C LYS A 106 7.03 5.61 7.08
N ASN A 107 7.72 4.54 6.66
CA ASN A 107 8.95 4.65 5.87
C ASN A 107 8.69 5.30 4.51
N GLU A 108 7.60 4.94 3.84
CA GLU A 108 7.21 5.54 2.56
C GLU A 108 6.89 7.03 2.71
N ARG A 109 6.19 7.42 3.77
CA ARG A 109 5.91 8.84 4.07
C ARG A 109 7.20 9.63 4.31
N ASN A 110 8.15 9.04 5.03
CA ASN A 110 9.45 9.67 5.28
C ASN A 110 10.23 9.85 3.99
N LEU A 111 10.24 8.85 3.10
CA LEU A 111 10.88 8.93 1.79
C LEU A 111 10.24 10.03 0.93
N ALA A 112 8.92 10.13 0.94
CA ALA A 112 8.20 11.17 0.19
C ALA A 112 8.54 12.55 0.71
N LYS A 113 8.62 12.72 2.03
CA LYS A 113 8.99 13.98 2.67
C LYS A 113 10.41 14.38 2.33
N GLU A 114 11.36 13.45 2.44
CA GLU A 114 12.77 13.70 2.11
C GLU A 114 12.93 14.12 0.65
N ALA A 115 12.25 13.44 -0.28
CA ALA A 115 12.29 13.77 -1.69
C ALA A 115 11.74 15.17 -1.96
N LYS A 116 10.64 15.54 -1.28
CA LYS A 116 10.04 16.87 -1.38
C LYS A 116 10.97 17.94 -0.83
N ASP A 117 11.60 17.69 0.31
CA ASP A 117 12.54 18.63 0.93
C ASP A 117 13.77 18.83 0.05
N LYS A 118 14.32 17.77 -0.55
CA LYS A 118 15.45 17.86 -1.48
C LYS A 118 15.10 18.70 -2.71
N ARG A 119 13.92 18.51 -3.29
CA ARG A 119 13.46 19.32 -4.44
C ARG A 119 13.34 20.78 -4.06
N LYS A 120 12.80 21.06 -2.87
CA LYS A 120 12.63 22.42 -2.37
C LYS A 120 14.00 23.10 -2.14
N ASN A 121 14.98 22.36 -1.60
CA ASN A 121 16.32 22.88 -1.33
C ASN A 121 17.16 23.07 -2.60
N ASN A 122 16.83 22.36 -3.67
CA ASN A 122 17.52 22.44 -4.96
C ASN A 122 16.89 23.43 -5.92
N GLU A 123 15.79 24.08 -5.57
CA GLU A 123 15.22 25.14 -6.39
C GLU A 123 16.16 26.34 -6.38
N PRO A 124 16.51 26.89 -7.57
CA PRO A 124 17.34 28.08 -7.62
C PRO A 124 16.61 29.25 -6.92
N SER A 125 17.25 29.81 -5.91
CA SER A 125 16.77 31.05 -5.30
C SER A 125 16.97 32.18 -6.29
N ILE A 126 15.91 32.78 -6.72
CA ILE A 126 15.95 33.95 -7.59
C ILE A 126 16.16 35.21 -6.74
#